data_3f461498fc6522d395502eb590957ee3
#
_entry.id   3f461498fc6522d395502eb590957ee3
#
_cell.length_a   1.000
_cell.length_b   1.000
_cell.length_c   1.000
_cell.angle_alpha   90.00
_cell.angle_beta   90.00
_cell.angle_gamma   90.00
#
_symmetry.space_group_name_H-M   'P 1'
#
loop_
_entity.id
_entity.type
_entity.pdbx_description
1 polymer ?
#
loop_
_entity_poly.entity_id
_entity_poly.type
_entity_poly.pdbx_seq_one_letter_code
_entity_poly.pdbx_strand_id
1 'polypeptide(L)'
;YSFSVNVEYFDGDATDQFFLKLAYTDANGEAQYATVAEGTAVKGEWVQLANKNYQIPADATNMVLYVETAESTNNFYLDEAIGAVGGTSILGAGESKPFHLGDVNADGVINGMDLALARQGVSGAFSGNAARLAADVDQSGSVNGTDLQLIQDYLLGKITEFPIAEKTVDTAAMEKLFAGITPAASYKAEGENNPLFTQRFGADPGVMEYNGRVYVYTTNDVIEYDSNGNVTENTYAQVNKINCISSDDMVNWTDHGAIPVAGTEGIAKWATCSWAPCAAHKTINGKEKFFLYFCNGGNGVSVLTADSPTGPWSDPLGKALITRATPNCGDITWLFDPAVMVDDDGTGYLCFGGGVPDGKDAMPGTSRVVKLGEDMISLAETPVTIEAPYLFEDSGINKIGDTYYYTYCSNWNTSGNSYGMTSGAIEYMTASNPLGPYTYGGELFPNQGKFFGLYGNNHHSICAVNGQLYLFYHNRSVEKAMGIEGNYRSPQVDQITMTDTKINTVTGTMKGIAQQKSVNPYVKNPAEMMSDQAGINVRGLGDTVVTEIDKGDWIKVSGVDFSKGASQIILTASSKSGCAVKICTGSPTGKAVGYAEIPAGGKLSEVSAAVQGLTGNQDLYFVFSGQAEMDCWIAK
;
A
#
# COMPACT_ATOMS: atom_id res chain seq x y z
N TYR A 1 -0.72 47.98 -5.85
CA TYR A 1 -0.53 46.58 -6.16
C TYR A 1 -1.77 45.99 -6.85
N SER A 2 -1.58 44.95 -7.66
CA SER A 2 -2.66 44.10 -8.19
C SER A 2 -2.70 42.82 -7.37
N PHE A 3 -3.84 42.51 -6.76
CA PHE A 3 -4.07 41.28 -6.03
C PHE A 3 -5.27 40.54 -6.61
N SER A 4 -5.17 39.22 -6.74
CA SER A 4 -6.30 38.37 -7.07
C SER A 4 -6.12 36.96 -6.52
N VAL A 5 -7.24 36.24 -6.40
CA VAL A 5 -7.31 34.82 -6.12
C VAL A 5 -8.61 34.28 -6.67
N ASN A 6 -8.59 33.09 -7.21
CA ASN A 6 -9.80 32.36 -7.59
C ASN A 6 -10.23 31.48 -6.43
N VAL A 7 -11.54 31.43 -6.16
CA VAL A 7 -12.15 30.68 -5.07
C VAL A 7 -13.27 29.80 -5.61
N GLU A 8 -13.35 28.54 -5.17
CA GLU A 8 -14.44 27.60 -5.44
C GLU A 8 -14.78 26.83 -4.17
N TYR A 9 -16.06 26.50 -3.95
CA TYR A 9 -16.51 25.69 -2.81
C TYR A 9 -17.59 24.70 -3.22
N PHE A 10 -17.73 23.59 -2.47
CA PHE A 10 -18.62 22.48 -2.84
C PHE A 10 -19.66 22.13 -1.77
N ASP A 11 -19.53 22.63 -0.55
CA ASP A 11 -20.39 22.33 0.59
C ASP A 11 -21.22 23.55 1.00
N GLY A 12 -22.38 23.36 1.67
CA GLY A 12 -23.22 24.43 2.19
C GLY A 12 -24.26 24.95 1.19
N ASP A 13 -24.63 26.23 1.31
CA ASP A 13 -25.68 26.90 0.54
C ASP A 13 -25.32 27.08 -0.94
N ALA A 14 -26.30 27.44 -1.79
CA ALA A 14 -26.11 27.61 -3.22
C ALA A 14 -25.14 28.77 -3.57
N THR A 15 -25.02 29.75 -2.68
CA THR A 15 -24.08 30.87 -2.81
C THR A 15 -23.42 31.16 -1.48
N ASP A 16 -22.14 31.62 -1.52
CA ASP A 16 -21.41 32.08 -0.34
C ASP A 16 -20.60 33.34 -0.67
N GLN A 17 -20.38 34.20 0.31
CA GLN A 17 -19.63 35.44 0.13
C GLN A 17 -18.20 35.26 0.64
N PHE A 18 -17.24 35.56 -0.22
CA PHE A 18 -15.82 35.46 0.05
C PHE A 18 -15.15 36.85 0.02
N PHE A 19 -14.14 37.00 0.88
CA PHE A 19 -13.34 38.20 0.98
C PHE A 19 -11.85 37.85 0.84
N LEU A 20 -11.15 38.57 -0.03
CA LEU A 20 -9.69 38.65 -0.02
C LEU A 20 -9.31 39.79 0.93
N LYS A 21 -8.62 39.46 2.01
CA LYS A 21 -8.28 40.41 3.09
C LYS A 21 -6.77 40.57 3.22
N LEU A 22 -6.36 41.76 3.67
CA LEU A 22 -5.01 42.07 4.10
C LEU A 22 -5.00 42.35 5.61
N ALA A 23 -4.39 41.44 6.37
CA ALA A 23 -4.01 41.73 7.75
C ALA A 23 -2.65 42.42 7.79
N TYR A 24 -2.50 43.47 8.60
CA TYR A 24 -1.23 44.18 8.76
C TYR A 24 -1.15 44.84 10.14
N THR A 25 0.06 45.19 10.56
CA THR A 25 0.30 46.01 11.74
C THR A 25 0.49 47.47 11.30
N ASP A 26 -0.28 48.39 11.87
CA ASP A 26 -0.20 49.82 11.57
C ASP A 26 0.97 50.53 12.31
N ALA A 27 1.12 51.81 12.07
CA ALA A 27 2.17 52.64 12.68
C ALA A 27 2.12 52.71 14.22
N ASN A 28 0.99 52.41 14.83
CA ASN A 28 0.81 52.40 16.28
C ASN A 28 1.06 51.00 16.88
N GLY A 29 1.37 50.00 16.07
CA GLY A 29 1.55 48.61 16.48
C GLY A 29 0.26 47.83 16.62
N GLU A 30 -0.88 48.36 16.16
CA GLU A 30 -2.19 47.72 16.23
C GLU A 30 -2.48 46.88 14.97
N ALA A 31 -3.10 45.70 15.17
CA ALA A 31 -3.51 44.83 14.06
C ALA A 31 -4.73 45.42 13.31
N GLN A 32 -4.61 45.51 12.00
CA GLN A 32 -5.63 46.02 11.09
C GLN A 32 -6.01 44.93 10.07
N TYR A 33 -7.29 44.94 9.63
CA TYR A 33 -7.83 44.00 8.68
C TYR A 33 -8.60 44.73 7.58
N ALA A 34 -8.02 44.85 6.39
CA ALA A 34 -8.59 45.59 5.29
C ALA A 34 -9.11 44.61 4.19
N THR A 35 -10.28 44.89 3.62
CA THR A 35 -10.78 44.17 2.47
C THR A 35 -10.08 44.64 1.21
N VAL A 36 -9.45 43.72 0.50
CA VAL A 36 -8.78 43.95 -0.79
C VAL A 36 -9.76 43.79 -1.94
N ALA A 37 -10.54 42.69 -1.91
CA ALA A 37 -11.60 42.38 -2.87
C ALA A 37 -12.65 41.50 -2.21
N GLU A 38 -13.86 41.49 -2.78
CA GLU A 38 -14.96 40.62 -2.34
C GLU A 38 -15.75 40.08 -3.52
N GLY A 39 -16.44 38.96 -3.34
CA GLY A 39 -17.26 38.37 -4.39
C GLY A 39 -18.17 37.27 -3.82
N THR A 40 -19.30 37.06 -4.49
CA THR A 40 -20.20 35.97 -4.20
C THR A 40 -19.92 34.81 -5.13
N ALA A 41 -19.53 33.67 -4.58
CA ALA A 41 -19.33 32.43 -5.31
C ALA A 41 -20.64 31.63 -5.41
N VAL A 42 -20.86 31.00 -6.54
CA VAL A 42 -21.87 29.96 -6.73
C VAL A 42 -21.23 28.62 -6.47
N LYS A 43 -21.92 27.75 -5.74
CA LYS A 43 -21.43 26.42 -5.39
C LYS A 43 -21.04 25.61 -6.62
N GLY A 44 -19.79 25.13 -6.66
CA GLY A 44 -19.23 24.39 -7.79
C GLY A 44 -18.77 25.26 -8.96
N GLU A 45 -18.69 26.58 -8.78
CA GLU A 45 -18.18 27.50 -9.79
C GLU A 45 -17.05 28.37 -9.22
N TRP A 46 -16.03 28.59 -10.03
CA TRP A 46 -14.94 29.49 -9.68
C TRP A 46 -15.36 30.96 -9.73
N VAL A 47 -15.06 31.72 -8.70
CA VAL A 47 -15.17 33.17 -8.67
C VAL A 47 -13.80 33.80 -8.48
N GLN A 48 -13.52 34.89 -9.17
CA GLN A 48 -12.29 35.65 -8.96
C GLN A 48 -12.54 36.82 -8.00
N LEU A 49 -11.75 36.89 -6.93
CA LEU A 49 -11.62 38.07 -6.08
C LEU A 49 -10.40 38.86 -6.57
N ALA A 50 -10.60 40.06 -7.10
CA ALA A 50 -9.49 40.83 -7.71
C ALA A 50 -9.59 42.32 -7.43
N ASN A 51 -8.42 42.94 -7.16
CA ASN A 51 -8.23 44.39 -7.11
C ASN A 51 -6.93 44.75 -7.82
N LYS A 52 -7.03 45.40 -8.98
CA LYS A 52 -5.87 45.73 -9.83
C LYS A 52 -5.06 46.94 -9.37
N ASN A 53 -5.59 47.75 -8.46
CA ASN A 53 -4.99 48.98 -8.04
C ASN A 53 -5.09 49.21 -6.51
N TYR A 54 -4.95 48.13 -5.73
CA TYR A 54 -4.97 48.24 -4.27
C TYR A 54 -3.78 49.00 -3.73
N GLN A 55 -4.06 49.96 -2.87
CA GLN A 55 -3.01 50.71 -2.18
C GLN A 55 -2.78 50.13 -0.78
N ILE A 56 -1.62 49.54 -0.58
CA ILE A 56 -1.21 49.12 0.76
C ILE A 56 -0.93 50.40 1.58
N PRO A 57 -1.44 50.49 2.83
CA PRO A 57 -1.14 51.61 3.71
C PRO A 57 0.38 51.83 3.88
N ALA A 58 0.83 53.08 3.83
CA ALA A 58 2.28 53.42 3.74
C ALA A 58 3.13 52.84 4.90
N ASP A 59 2.53 52.74 6.09
CA ASP A 59 3.20 52.27 7.30
C ASP A 59 2.83 50.85 7.71
N ALA A 60 2.23 50.07 6.80
CA ALA A 60 1.83 48.67 7.02
C ALA A 60 3.06 47.76 7.14
N THR A 61 3.14 47.00 8.22
CA THR A 61 4.15 45.97 8.49
C THR A 61 3.48 44.62 8.79
N ASN A 62 4.23 43.51 8.81
CA ASN A 62 3.73 42.16 9.12
C ASN A 62 2.50 41.78 8.31
N MET A 63 2.53 42.03 7.01
CA MET A 63 1.39 41.87 6.11
C MET A 63 1.12 40.38 5.78
N VAL A 64 -0.15 39.98 5.87
CA VAL A 64 -0.65 38.66 5.47
C VAL A 64 -1.88 38.85 4.60
N LEU A 65 -1.84 38.29 3.39
CA LEU A 65 -3.00 38.22 2.50
C LEU A 65 -3.69 36.87 2.72
N TYR A 66 -5.00 36.88 2.92
CA TYR A 66 -5.77 35.65 3.20
C TYR A 66 -7.20 35.76 2.65
N VAL A 67 -7.88 34.62 2.55
CA VAL A 67 -9.29 34.55 2.14
C VAL A 67 -10.13 34.08 3.33
N GLU A 68 -11.27 34.71 3.52
CA GLU A 68 -12.28 34.30 4.51
C GLU A 68 -13.70 34.35 3.92
N THR A 69 -14.63 33.65 4.54
CA THR A 69 -16.07 33.76 4.30
C THR A 69 -16.73 34.78 5.23
N ALA A 70 -17.92 35.24 4.89
CA ALA A 70 -18.65 36.20 5.73
C ALA A 70 -19.10 35.57 7.06
N GLU A 71 -19.79 34.44 7.02
CA GLU A 71 -20.40 33.78 8.19
C GLU A 71 -20.33 32.25 8.10
N SER A 72 -19.94 31.68 6.96
CA SER A 72 -19.90 30.24 6.75
C SER A 72 -18.59 29.62 7.24
N THR A 73 -18.63 28.31 7.48
CA THR A 73 -17.47 27.47 7.76
C THR A 73 -17.18 26.50 6.60
N ASN A 74 -17.64 26.84 5.39
CA ASN A 74 -17.46 26.01 4.22
C ASN A 74 -15.98 25.82 3.88
N ASN A 75 -15.61 24.60 3.53
CA ASN A 75 -14.31 24.34 2.93
C ASN A 75 -14.28 24.90 1.50
N PHE A 76 -13.17 25.52 1.12
CA PHE A 76 -13.00 26.09 -0.21
C PHE A 76 -11.60 25.84 -0.76
N TYR A 77 -11.52 25.88 -2.06
CA TYR A 77 -10.26 25.78 -2.80
C TYR A 77 -9.83 27.17 -3.27
N LEU A 78 -8.52 27.37 -3.30
CA LEU A 78 -7.90 28.57 -3.82
C LEU A 78 -7.00 28.20 -5.00
N ASP A 79 -7.05 28.99 -6.07
CA ASP A 79 -6.18 28.85 -7.23
C ASP A 79 -5.75 30.23 -7.76
N GLU A 80 -4.63 30.25 -8.49
CA GLU A 80 -4.09 31.44 -9.17
C GLU A 80 -3.99 32.69 -8.29
N ALA A 81 -3.47 32.55 -7.07
CA ALA A 81 -3.21 33.69 -6.20
C ALA A 81 -2.10 34.58 -6.81
N ILE A 82 -2.40 35.84 -7.06
CA ILE A 82 -1.49 36.83 -7.68
C ILE A 82 -1.26 38.00 -6.72
N GLY A 83 0.00 38.35 -6.53
CA GLY A 83 0.44 39.60 -5.93
C GLY A 83 1.47 40.25 -6.85
N ALA A 84 1.09 41.35 -7.51
CA ALA A 84 1.90 41.99 -8.54
C ALA A 84 1.91 43.53 -8.44
N VAL A 85 2.70 44.17 -9.27
CA VAL A 85 2.73 45.66 -9.39
C VAL A 85 1.35 46.14 -9.87
N GLY A 86 0.89 47.28 -9.33
CA GLY A 86 -0.40 47.87 -9.66
C GLY A 86 -0.58 48.07 -11.17
N GLY A 87 -1.78 47.70 -11.65
CA GLY A 87 -2.11 47.75 -13.07
C GLY A 87 -1.74 46.49 -13.88
N THR A 88 -1.14 45.48 -13.20
CA THR A 88 -0.91 44.18 -13.87
C THR A 88 -2.23 43.57 -14.30
N SER A 89 -2.28 43.03 -15.54
CA SER A 89 -3.46 42.36 -16.06
C SER A 89 -3.70 41.05 -15.28
N ILE A 90 -4.89 40.94 -14.72
CA ILE A 90 -5.37 39.75 -14.02
C ILE A 90 -6.41 39.11 -14.93
N LEU A 91 -6.17 37.86 -15.29
CA LEU A 91 -7.16 37.06 -16.03
C LEU A 91 -8.31 36.71 -15.09
N GLY A 92 -9.55 36.71 -15.59
CA GLY A 92 -10.74 36.33 -14.80
C GLY A 92 -10.70 34.85 -14.42
N ALA A 93 -11.46 34.48 -13.38
CA ALA A 93 -11.86 33.12 -13.13
C ALA A 93 -12.70 32.66 -14.35
N GLY A 94 -12.06 32.17 -15.34
CA GLY A 94 -12.71 31.62 -16.52
C GLY A 94 -12.54 30.12 -16.49
N GLU A 95 -13.47 29.41 -17.15
CA GLU A 95 -13.27 28.00 -17.48
C GLU A 95 -11.82 27.84 -17.92
N SER A 96 -11.06 26.97 -17.26
CA SER A 96 -9.84 26.44 -17.80
C SER A 96 -10.27 25.66 -19.05
N LYS A 97 -10.39 26.33 -20.19
CA LYS A 97 -10.51 25.61 -21.45
C LYS A 97 -9.29 24.72 -21.48
N PRO A 98 -9.47 23.40 -21.61
CA PRO A 98 -8.32 22.53 -21.76
C PRO A 98 -7.51 23.12 -22.92
N PHE A 99 -6.29 23.59 -22.63
CA PHE A 99 -5.43 24.09 -23.70
C PHE A 99 -5.00 22.87 -24.51
N HIS A 100 -5.15 22.94 -25.80
CA HIS A 100 -4.59 21.95 -26.71
C HIS A 100 -3.19 22.41 -27.11
N LEU A 101 -2.21 21.50 -26.99
CA LEU A 101 -0.86 21.77 -27.49
C LEU A 101 -0.92 22.25 -28.95
N GLY A 102 -0.27 23.36 -29.21
CA GLY A 102 -0.27 23.99 -30.52
C GLY A 102 -1.40 25.01 -30.79
N ASP A 103 -2.46 25.02 -29.98
CA ASP A 103 -3.57 25.99 -30.05
C ASP A 103 -3.29 27.17 -29.10
N VAL A 104 -2.44 28.07 -29.52
CA VAL A 104 -1.90 29.19 -28.72
C VAL A 104 -2.93 30.29 -28.44
N ASN A 105 -3.92 30.43 -29.28
CA ASN A 105 -4.99 31.41 -29.13
C ASN A 105 -6.28 30.85 -28.53
N ALA A 106 -6.30 29.53 -28.22
CA ALA A 106 -7.42 28.81 -27.66
C ALA A 106 -8.73 28.91 -28.48
N ASP A 107 -8.62 28.93 -29.79
CA ASP A 107 -9.79 28.97 -30.71
C ASP A 107 -10.29 27.56 -31.10
N GLY A 108 -9.59 26.51 -30.70
CA GLY A 108 -9.90 25.10 -30.94
C GLY A 108 -9.33 24.55 -32.25
N VAL A 109 -8.51 25.31 -32.97
CA VAL A 109 -7.93 24.92 -34.26
C VAL A 109 -6.46 25.31 -34.34
N ILE A 110 -5.58 24.34 -34.49
CA ILE A 110 -4.15 24.62 -34.71
C ILE A 110 -3.94 25.09 -36.14
N ASN A 111 -3.50 26.34 -36.33
CA ASN A 111 -3.32 26.96 -37.64
C ASN A 111 -2.14 27.95 -37.70
N GLY A 112 -1.99 28.69 -38.79
CA GLY A 112 -0.87 29.62 -38.98
C GLY A 112 -0.88 30.82 -38.01
N MET A 113 -2.02 31.14 -37.35
CA MET A 113 -2.11 32.18 -36.34
C MET A 113 -1.40 31.75 -35.08
N ASP A 114 -1.55 30.49 -34.68
CA ASP A 114 -0.89 29.93 -33.50
C ASP A 114 0.63 29.93 -33.63
N LEU A 115 1.13 29.56 -34.80
CA LEU A 115 2.56 29.66 -35.11
C LEU A 115 3.06 31.11 -35.06
N ALA A 116 2.24 32.08 -35.50
CA ALA A 116 2.60 33.48 -35.41
C ALA A 116 2.63 33.98 -33.97
N LEU A 117 1.64 33.60 -33.16
CA LEU A 117 1.57 33.93 -31.73
C LEU A 117 2.70 33.24 -30.92
N ALA A 118 3.00 31.97 -31.21
CA ALA A 118 4.14 31.28 -30.62
C ALA A 118 5.47 32.01 -30.93
N ARG A 119 5.70 32.43 -32.18
CA ARG A 119 6.87 33.23 -32.57
C ARG A 119 6.93 34.58 -31.89
N GLN A 120 5.79 35.23 -31.73
CA GLN A 120 5.71 36.51 -30.98
C GLN A 120 6.07 36.28 -29.50
N GLY A 121 5.56 35.20 -28.87
CA GLY A 121 5.84 34.83 -27.50
C GLY A 121 7.31 34.53 -27.24
N VAL A 122 8.00 33.86 -28.14
CA VAL A 122 9.45 33.58 -28.05
C VAL A 122 10.29 34.86 -28.11
N SER A 123 9.88 35.88 -28.88
CA SER A 123 10.61 37.14 -29.01
C SER A 123 10.16 38.23 -28.03
N GLY A 124 9.07 38.02 -27.28
CA GLY A 124 8.45 39.01 -26.39
C GLY A 124 7.78 38.34 -25.18
N ALA A 125 6.49 38.56 -25.04
CA ALA A 125 5.69 37.94 -24.00
C ALA A 125 4.46 37.27 -24.58
N PHE A 126 4.08 36.13 -24.01
CA PHE A 126 2.80 35.47 -24.28
C PHE A 126 1.63 36.27 -23.69
N SER A 127 0.46 36.12 -24.27
CA SER A 127 -0.77 36.75 -23.76
C SER A 127 -1.20 36.23 -22.38
N GLY A 128 -0.63 35.11 -21.94
CA GLY A 128 -0.86 34.49 -20.64
C GLY A 128 -0.15 33.16 -20.53
N ASN A 129 -0.22 32.54 -19.34
CA ASN A 129 0.42 31.25 -19.07
C ASN A 129 -0.15 30.12 -19.94
N ALA A 130 -1.49 30.11 -20.16
CA ALA A 130 -2.13 29.12 -21.04
C ALA A 130 -1.58 29.16 -22.46
N ALA A 131 -1.41 30.36 -23.04
CA ALA A 131 -0.82 30.53 -24.39
C ALA A 131 0.64 30.04 -24.42
N ARG A 132 1.42 30.29 -23.36
CA ARG A 132 2.79 29.80 -23.24
C ARG A 132 2.83 28.26 -23.13
N LEU A 133 1.95 27.64 -22.33
CA LEU A 133 1.85 26.20 -22.21
C LEU A 133 1.39 25.54 -23.51
N ALA A 134 0.44 26.15 -24.24
CA ALA A 134 0.00 25.67 -25.54
C ALA A 134 1.10 25.76 -26.60
N ALA A 135 1.98 26.77 -26.50
CA ALA A 135 3.11 26.97 -27.43
C ALA A 135 4.32 26.06 -27.13
N ASP A 136 4.46 25.55 -25.92
CA ASP A 136 5.48 24.57 -25.48
C ASP A 136 5.02 23.16 -25.93
N VAL A 137 5.01 22.93 -27.25
CA VAL A 137 4.41 21.73 -27.84
C VAL A 137 5.23 20.48 -27.62
N ASP A 138 6.52 20.62 -27.32
CA ASP A 138 7.38 19.51 -26.93
C ASP A 138 7.43 19.29 -25.40
N GLN A 139 6.71 20.12 -24.64
CA GLN A 139 6.62 20.07 -23.17
C GLN A 139 7.98 20.11 -22.46
N SER A 140 8.96 20.77 -23.08
CA SER A 140 10.32 20.92 -22.50
C SER A 140 10.36 21.89 -21.30
N GLY A 141 9.27 22.63 -21.06
CA GLY A 141 9.14 23.69 -20.06
C GLY A 141 9.57 25.07 -20.57
N SER A 142 10.04 25.17 -21.83
CA SER A 142 10.45 26.44 -22.44
C SER A 142 10.04 26.51 -23.92
N VAL A 143 9.35 27.55 -24.32
CA VAL A 143 9.02 27.79 -25.73
C VAL A 143 10.22 28.35 -26.48
N ASN A 144 10.66 27.63 -27.50
CA ASN A 144 11.87 27.96 -28.26
C ASN A 144 11.71 27.60 -29.76
N GLY A 145 12.82 27.62 -30.50
CA GLY A 145 12.80 27.32 -31.93
C GLY A 145 12.35 25.90 -32.31
N THR A 146 12.51 24.93 -31.40
CA THR A 146 12.05 23.55 -31.60
C THR A 146 10.54 23.49 -31.65
N ASP A 147 9.85 24.15 -30.69
CA ASP A 147 8.40 24.22 -30.67
C ASP A 147 7.83 24.86 -31.93
N LEU A 148 8.45 25.96 -32.34
CA LEU A 148 8.05 26.64 -33.60
C LEU A 148 8.20 25.74 -34.83
N GLN A 149 9.26 24.94 -34.88
CA GLN A 149 9.46 23.95 -35.93
C GLN A 149 8.44 22.83 -35.87
N LEU A 150 8.11 22.33 -34.68
CA LEU A 150 7.12 21.27 -34.48
C LEU A 150 5.70 21.75 -34.85
N ILE A 151 5.29 22.96 -34.45
CA ILE A 151 4.01 23.55 -34.90
C ILE A 151 4.00 23.69 -36.41
N GLN A 152 5.09 24.14 -37.03
CA GLN A 152 5.20 24.25 -38.47
C GLN A 152 5.13 22.88 -39.17
N ASP A 153 5.78 21.84 -38.63
CA ASP A 153 5.78 20.50 -39.21
C ASP A 153 4.40 19.83 -39.05
N TYR A 154 3.67 20.11 -37.97
CA TYR A 154 2.28 19.71 -37.79
C TYR A 154 1.37 20.37 -38.87
N LEU A 155 1.49 21.67 -39.06
CA LEU A 155 0.73 22.42 -40.07
C LEU A 155 1.03 21.97 -41.50
N LEU A 156 2.23 21.48 -41.75
CA LEU A 156 2.64 20.94 -43.07
C LEU A 156 2.27 19.46 -43.24
N GLY A 157 1.65 18.83 -42.23
CA GLY A 157 1.28 17.42 -42.25
C GLY A 157 2.47 16.46 -42.22
N LYS A 158 3.64 16.91 -41.79
CA LYS A 158 4.83 16.06 -41.62
C LYS A 158 4.78 15.23 -40.35
N ILE A 159 4.11 15.73 -39.30
CA ILE A 159 3.78 15.04 -38.08
C ILE A 159 2.28 15.17 -37.80
N THR A 160 1.70 14.20 -37.14
CA THR A 160 0.28 14.16 -36.72
C THR A 160 0.08 14.36 -35.23
N GLU A 161 1.15 14.25 -34.45
CA GLU A 161 1.20 14.45 -32.99
C GLU A 161 2.50 15.17 -32.64
N PHE A 162 2.48 15.99 -31.59
CA PHE A 162 3.68 16.66 -31.12
C PHE A 162 4.53 15.65 -30.29
N PRO A 163 5.82 15.48 -30.67
CA PRO A 163 6.72 14.67 -29.85
C PRO A 163 7.01 15.41 -28.54
N ILE A 164 6.88 14.73 -27.44
CA ILE A 164 7.31 15.27 -26.13
C ILE A 164 8.85 15.30 -26.14
N ALA A 165 9.44 16.46 -25.83
CA ALA A 165 10.88 16.57 -25.67
C ALA A 165 11.34 15.59 -24.57
N GLU A 166 12.29 14.74 -24.91
CA GLU A 166 13.02 14.03 -23.86
C GLU A 166 13.71 15.09 -23.00
N LYS A 167 13.21 15.30 -21.80
CA LYS A 167 13.85 16.17 -20.82
C LYS A 167 15.22 15.54 -20.54
N THR A 168 16.26 16.01 -21.20
CA THR A 168 17.60 15.50 -20.97
C THR A 168 18.06 15.94 -19.59
N VAL A 169 17.92 15.03 -18.64
CA VAL A 169 18.45 15.19 -17.28
C VAL A 169 19.98 15.37 -17.41
N ASP A 170 20.51 16.38 -16.74
CA ASP A 170 21.97 16.56 -16.67
C ASP A 170 22.58 15.39 -15.85
N THR A 171 23.00 14.35 -16.58
CA THR A 171 23.55 13.13 -15.99
C THR A 171 24.74 13.41 -15.07
N ALA A 172 25.61 14.37 -15.42
CA ALA A 172 26.77 14.70 -14.60
C ALA A 172 26.37 15.39 -13.27
N ALA A 173 25.35 16.24 -13.32
CA ALA A 173 24.78 16.85 -12.12
C ALA A 173 24.10 15.79 -11.23
N MET A 174 23.37 14.83 -11.82
CA MET A 174 22.75 13.72 -11.10
C MET A 174 23.77 12.77 -10.48
N GLU A 175 24.82 12.38 -11.21
CA GLU A 175 25.91 11.56 -10.66
C GLU A 175 26.55 12.24 -9.44
N LYS A 176 26.79 13.54 -9.51
CA LYS A 176 27.33 14.31 -8.40
C LYS A 176 26.37 14.39 -7.22
N LEU A 177 25.05 14.56 -7.48
CA LEU A 177 24.02 14.58 -6.44
C LEU A 177 23.98 13.25 -5.70
N PHE A 178 23.89 12.14 -6.43
CA PHE A 178 23.76 10.80 -5.84
C PHE A 178 25.07 10.28 -5.24
N ALA A 179 26.24 10.77 -5.66
CA ALA A 179 27.52 10.47 -5.00
C ALA A 179 27.55 10.96 -3.54
N GLY A 180 26.75 11.97 -3.18
CA GLY A 180 26.60 12.49 -1.82
C GLY A 180 25.45 11.87 -1.03
N ILE A 181 24.78 10.83 -1.55
CA ILE A 181 23.67 10.15 -0.91
C ILE A 181 24.08 8.74 -0.50
N THR A 182 23.96 8.43 0.78
CA THR A 182 24.09 7.08 1.31
C THR A 182 22.69 6.45 1.30
N PRO A 183 22.45 5.35 0.56
CA PRO A 183 21.18 4.66 0.61
C PRO A 183 20.86 4.16 2.02
N ALA A 184 19.59 4.20 2.39
CA ALA A 184 19.08 3.67 3.65
C ALA A 184 19.36 2.15 3.71
N ALA A 185 19.53 1.64 4.94
CA ALA A 185 19.77 0.22 5.17
C ALA A 185 18.43 -0.54 5.16
N SER A 186 18.35 -1.63 4.41
CA SER A 186 17.24 -2.57 4.49
C SER A 186 17.32 -3.44 5.74
N TYR A 187 16.17 -3.97 6.15
CA TYR A 187 16.08 -5.02 7.17
C TYR A 187 16.26 -6.44 6.60
N LYS A 188 16.42 -6.58 5.28
CA LYS A 188 16.83 -7.81 4.61
C LYS A 188 18.31 -7.74 4.20
N ALA A 189 19.00 -8.88 4.25
CA ALA A 189 20.32 -8.98 3.64
C ALA A 189 20.20 -9.25 2.12
N GLU A 190 21.27 -8.99 1.41
CA GLU A 190 21.31 -9.26 -0.02
C GLU A 190 21.08 -10.77 -0.31
N GLY A 191 20.17 -11.06 -1.23
CA GLY A 191 19.78 -12.43 -1.60
C GLY A 191 18.75 -13.09 -0.69
N GLU A 192 18.19 -12.39 0.28
CA GLU A 192 17.08 -12.83 1.11
C GLU A 192 15.74 -12.39 0.50
N ASN A 193 14.78 -13.34 0.40
CA ASN A 193 13.41 -13.08 -0.03
C ASN A 193 12.43 -13.02 1.15
N ASN A 194 12.83 -13.54 2.31
CA ASN A 194 12.14 -13.39 3.58
C ASN A 194 12.72 -12.22 4.40
N PRO A 195 11.88 -11.51 5.19
CA PRO A 195 10.43 -11.60 5.29
C PRO A 195 9.73 -11.06 4.04
N LEU A 196 8.40 -11.30 3.90
CA LEU A 196 7.63 -10.91 2.71
C LEU A 196 7.58 -9.39 2.54
N PHE A 197 7.52 -8.64 3.64
CA PHE A 197 7.58 -7.17 3.68
C PHE A 197 8.25 -6.69 4.98
N THR A 198 8.73 -5.44 4.99
CA THR A 198 9.51 -4.88 6.11
C THR A 198 9.07 -3.47 6.54
N GLN A 199 8.15 -2.81 5.81
CA GLN A 199 7.68 -1.46 6.10
C GLN A 199 6.73 -1.39 7.33
N ARG A 200 6.26 -2.51 7.83
CA ARG A 200 5.48 -2.66 9.05
C ARG A 200 5.57 -4.11 9.55
N PHE A 201 5.00 -4.39 10.70
CA PHE A 201 4.94 -5.74 11.24
C PHE A 201 3.69 -6.48 10.78
N GLY A 202 3.82 -7.80 10.66
CA GLY A 202 2.73 -8.69 10.28
C GLY A 202 2.90 -10.07 10.88
N ALA A 203 1.86 -10.55 11.53
CA ALA A 203 1.84 -11.84 12.21
C ALA A 203 0.74 -12.75 11.68
N ASP A 204 0.78 -14.02 12.10
CA ASP A 204 -0.32 -14.96 11.92
C ASP A 204 -0.82 -15.02 10.46
N PRO A 205 0.03 -15.38 9.48
CA PRO A 205 -0.30 -15.26 8.07
C PRO A 205 -1.43 -16.22 7.66
N GLY A 206 -2.60 -15.68 7.31
CA GLY A 206 -3.67 -16.38 6.62
C GLY A 206 -3.51 -16.24 5.11
N VAL A 207 -3.49 -17.33 4.36
CA VAL A 207 -3.11 -17.31 2.95
C VAL A 207 -4.20 -17.90 2.06
N MET A 208 -4.42 -17.28 0.92
CA MET A 208 -5.37 -17.71 -0.10
C MET A 208 -4.75 -17.55 -1.49
N GLU A 209 -4.78 -18.60 -2.30
CA GLU A 209 -4.50 -18.49 -3.74
C GLU A 209 -5.80 -18.17 -4.48
N TYR A 210 -5.74 -17.24 -5.44
CA TYR A 210 -6.84 -16.94 -6.34
C TYR A 210 -6.32 -16.49 -7.70
N ASN A 211 -6.73 -17.20 -8.76
CA ASN A 211 -6.35 -16.92 -10.15
C ASN A 211 -4.84 -16.84 -10.40
N GLY A 212 -4.05 -17.70 -9.77
CA GLY A 212 -2.60 -17.75 -9.90
C GLY A 212 -1.87 -16.68 -9.09
N ARG A 213 -2.58 -15.92 -8.26
CA ARG A 213 -2.02 -14.91 -7.37
C ARG A 213 -2.23 -15.31 -5.91
N VAL A 214 -1.20 -15.15 -5.11
CA VAL A 214 -1.22 -15.45 -3.68
C VAL A 214 -1.54 -14.17 -2.91
N TYR A 215 -2.53 -14.24 -2.03
CA TYR A 215 -2.93 -13.18 -1.11
C TYR A 215 -2.58 -13.60 0.31
N VAL A 216 -1.88 -12.75 1.04
CA VAL A 216 -1.49 -12.99 2.43
C VAL A 216 -2.10 -11.90 3.29
N TYR A 217 -2.88 -12.32 4.28
CA TYR A 217 -3.48 -11.46 5.28
C TYR A 217 -2.75 -11.70 6.59
N THR A 218 -2.34 -10.64 7.27
CA THR A 218 -1.62 -10.78 8.53
C THR A 218 -2.20 -9.89 9.62
N THR A 219 -2.15 -10.35 10.85
CA THR A 219 -2.34 -9.52 12.03
C THR A 219 -1.38 -8.32 11.93
N ASN A 220 -1.89 -7.08 12.04
CA ASN A 220 -1.05 -5.89 11.98
C ASN A 220 -0.52 -5.56 13.39
N ASP A 221 0.65 -6.07 13.73
CA ASP A 221 1.33 -5.71 14.98
C ASP A 221 1.72 -4.23 14.97
N VAL A 222 1.43 -3.52 16.04
CA VAL A 222 1.72 -2.08 16.21
C VAL A 222 2.72 -1.91 17.33
N ILE A 223 3.82 -1.18 17.09
CA ILE A 223 4.81 -0.91 18.13
C ILE A 223 4.16 -0.11 19.26
N GLU A 224 4.26 -0.63 20.47
CA GLU A 224 3.81 0.03 21.69
C GLU A 224 4.99 0.70 22.40
N TYR A 225 4.75 1.85 23.01
CA TYR A 225 5.76 2.63 23.70
C TYR A 225 5.34 2.94 25.14
N ASP A 226 6.30 2.95 26.05
CA ASP A 226 6.09 3.45 27.40
C ASP A 226 6.01 5.00 27.44
N SER A 227 5.77 5.54 28.63
CA SER A 227 5.69 7.01 28.82
C SER A 227 7.01 7.76 28.55
N ASN A 228 8.12 7.05 28.44
CA ASN A 228 9.46 7.60 28.14
C ASN A 228 9.83 7.44 26.64
N GLY A 229 8.95 6.82 25.84
CA GLY A 229 9.18 6.57 24.42
C GLY A 229 10.02 5.32 24.14
N ASN A 230 10.23 4.43 25.11
CA ASN A 230 10.88 3.15 24.87
C ASN A 230 9.87 2.14 24.33
N VAL A 231 10.32 1.29 23.41
CA VAL A 231 9.52 0.17 22.90
C VAL A 231 9.20 -0.79 24.05
N THR A 232 7.96 -1.22 24.13
CA THR A 232 7.49 -2.20 25.12
C THR A 232 7.09 -3.50 24.46
N GLU A 233 6.76 -4.50 25.27
CA GLU A 233 6.20 -5.75 24.77
C GLU A 233 4.82 -5.51 24.15
N ASN A 234 4.58 -6.13 22.98
CA ASN A 234 3.30 -6.09 22.28
C ASN A 234 2.20 -6.73 23.16
N THR A 235 1.25 -5.92 23.59
CA THR A 235 0.10 -6.40 24.37
C THR A 235 -1.03 -6.93 23.51
N TYR A 236 -0.91 -6.80 22.19
CA TYR A 236 -1.93 -7.11 21.18
C TYR A 236 -3.24 -6.30 21.33
N ALA A 237 -3.32 -5.40 22.29
CA ALA A 237 -4.51 -4.60 22.55
C ALA A 237 -4.80 -3.56 21.47
N GLN A 238 -3.77 -3.13 20.74
CA GLN A 238 -3.88 -2.14 19.64
C GLN A 238 -4.04 -2.77 18.26
N VAL A 239 -4.09 -4.11 18.17
CA VAL A 239 -4.24 -4.84 16.91
C VAL A 239 -5.69 -4.83 16.47
N ASN A 240 -6.04 -3.88 15.62
CA ASN A 240 -7.40 -3.68 15.08
C ASN A 240 -7.45 -3.64 13.55
N LYS A 241 -6.32 -3.90 12.87
CA LYS A 241 -6.19 -3.96 11.41
C LYS A 241 -5.61 -5.29 10.97
N ILE A 242 -5.86 -5.63 9.73
CA ILE A 242 -5.29 -6.78 9.03
C ILE A 242 -4.55 -6.26 7.80
N ASN A 243 -3.25 -6.54 7.69
CA ASN A 243 -2.49 -6.25 6.49
C ASN A 243 -2.95 -7.14 5.33
N CYS A 244 -2.90 -6.62 4.11
CA CYS A 244 -3.15 -7.38 2.89
C CYS A 244 -2.02 -7.13 1.91
N ILE A 245 -1.34 -8.20 1.52
CA ILE A 245 -0.34 -8.19 0.45
C ILE A 245 -0.65 -9.29 -0.57
N SER A 246 -0.12 -9.18 -1.79
CA SER A 246 -0.28 -10.23 -2.78
C SER A 246 0.90 -10.32 -3.74
N SER A 247 1.11 -11.51 -4.31
CA SER A 247 2.19 -11.76 -5.25
C SER A 247 1.80 -12.74 -6.34
N ASP A 248 2.28 -12.49 -7.55
CA ASP A 248 2.21 -13.43 -8.67
C ASP A 248 3.46 -14.30 -8.78
N ASP A 249 4.56 -13.91 -8.15
CA ASP A 249 5.87 -14.51 -8.33
C ASP A 249 6.52 -14.98 -7.03
N MET A 250 5.86 -14.74 -5.89
CA MET A 250 6.24 -15.13 -4.54
C MET A 250 7.48 -14.40 -3.97
N VAL A 251 7.97 -13.36 -4.65
CA VAL A 251 9.13 -12.55 -4.25
C VAL A 251 8.81 -11.06 -4.23
N ASN A 252 8.17 -10.55 -5.29
CA ASN A 252 7.67 -9.19 -5.33
C ASN A 252 6.24 -9.17 -4.78
N TRP A 253 6.03 -8.46 -3.67
CA TRP A 253 4.75 -8.38 -2.98
C TRP A 253 4.13 -7.00 -3.16
N THR A 254 2.92 -6.96 -3.73
CA THR A 254 2.11 -5.74 -3.81
C THR A 254 1.44 -5.50 -2.46
N ASP A 255 1.66 -4.35 -1.89
CA ASP A 255 1.06 -3.94 -0.62
C ASP A 255 -0.28 -3.24 -0.83
N HIS A 256 -1.38 -3.85 -0.38
CA HIS A 256 -2.74 -3.32 -0.49
C HIS A 256 -3.18 -2.51 0.73
N GLY A 257 -2.26 -2.21 1.64
CA GLY A 257 -2.54 -1.49 2.88
C GLY A 257 -3.03 -2.39 4.02
N ALA A 258 -3.47 -1.76 5.09
CA ALA A 258 -4.00 -2.43 6.28
C ALA A 258 -5.51 -2.16 6.43
N ILE A 259 -6.31 -3.21 6.31
CA ILE A 259 -7.78 -3.20 6.39
C ILE A 259 -8.18 -2.79 7.82
N PRO A 260 -8.95 -1.73 8.03
CA PRO A 260 -9.45 -1.32 9.35
C PRO A 260 -10.61 -2.24 9.76
N VAL A 261 -10.32 -3.30 10.50
CA VAL A 261 -11.31 -4.35 10.82
C VAL A 261 -12.10 -4.03 12.08
N ALA A 262 -11.43 -3.74 13.20
CA ALA A 262 -12.05 -3.59 14.51
C ALA A 262 -11.97 -2.15 15.05
N GLY A 263 -12.76 -1.84 16.08
CA GLY A 263 -12.81 -0.54 16.73
C GLY A 263 -13.81 0.43 16.06
N THR A 264 -13.90 1.65 16.58
CA THR A 264 -14.89 2.66 16.16
C THR A 264 -14.79 3.03 14.68
N GLU A 265 -13.56 3.02 14.14
CA GLU A 265 -13.27 3.30 12.73
C GLU A 265 -13.20 2.02 11.87
N GLY A 266 -13.37 0.86 12.50
CA GLY A 266 -13.32 -0.44 11.82
C GLY A 266 -14.61 -0.80 11.10
N ILE A 267 -14.52 -1.78 10.22
CA ILE A 267 -15.66 -2.38 9.50
C ILE A 267 -16.58 -3.09 10.48
N ALA A 268 -16.01 -3.91 11.38
CA ALA A 268 -16.70 -4.57 12.48
C ALA A 268 -16.60 -3.72 13.77
N LYS A 269 -17.38 -2.64 13.84
CA LYS A 269 -17.33 -1.64 14.94
C LYS A 269 -17.59 -2.20 16.33
N TRP A 270 -18.22 -3.37 16.44
CA TRP A 270 -18.50 -4.07 17.70
C TRP A 270 -17.28 -4.85 18.22
N ALA A 271 -16.32 -5.18 17.35
CA ALA A 271 -15.08 -5.87 17.74
C ALA A 271 -14.06 -4.88 18.31
N THR A 272 -13.22 -5.33 19.22
CA THR A 272 -12.16 -4.52 19.83
C THR A 272 -10.79 -4.78 19.24
N CYS A 273 -10.57 -5.99 18.68
CA CYS A 273 -9.34 -6.37 18.01
C CYS A 273 -9.63 -7.32 16.83
N SER A 274 -8.61 -7.51 15.98
CA SER A 274 -8.67 -8.36 14.80
C SER A 274 -7.38 -9.17 14.68
N TRP A 275 -7.34 -10.31 15.38
CA TRP A 275 -6.17 -11.19 15.40
C TRP A 275 -6.33 -12.35 14.42
N ALA A 276 -5.21 -12.97 14.05
CA ALA A 276 -5.07 -14.23 13.34
C ALA A 276 -6.09 -14.41 12.21
N PRO A 277 -5.92 -13.68 11.10
CA PRO A 277 -6.84 -13.77 9.96
C PRO A 277 -6.64 -15.06 9.18
N CYS A 278 -7.73 -15.58 8.59
CA CYS A 278 -7.66 -16.54 7.50
C CYS A 278 -8.66 -16.17 6.42
N ALA A 279 -8.41 -16.57 5.17
CA ALA A 279 -9.25 -16.19 4.05
C ALA A 279 -9.59 -17.37 3.15
N ALA A 280 -10.78 -17.30 2.54
CA ALA A 280 -11.22 -18.23 1.50
C ALA A 280 -12.04 -17.50 0.46
N HIS A 281 -12.20 -18.11 -0.69
CA HIS A 281 -13.14 -17.68 -1.71
C HIS A 281 -14.06 -18.82 -2.12
N LYS A 282 -15.25 -18.50 -2.60
CA LYS A 282 -16.23 -19.46 -3.07
C LYS A 282 -17.17 -18.81 -4.07
N THR A 283 -17.47 -19.53 -5.16
CA THR A 283 -18.53 -19.10 -6.07
C THR A 283 -19.91 -19.39 -5.48
N ILE A 284 -20.69 -18.36 -5.19
CA ILE A 284 -22.05 -18.45 -4.67
C ILE A 284 -23.01 -17.80 -5.68
N ASN A 285 -24.02 -18.56 -6.14
CA ASN A 285 -24.97 -18.09 -7.15
C ASN A 285 -24.32 -17.53 -8.43
N GLY A 286 -23.21 -18.14 -8.87
CA GLY A 286 -22.46 -17.76 -10.07
C GLY A 286 -21.60 -16.49 -9.90
N LYS A 287 -21.42 -16.01 -8.68
CA LYS A 287 -20.53 -14.89 -8.35
C LYS A 287 -19.46 -15.34 -7.38
N GLU A 288 -18.23 -14.96 -7.66
CA GLU A 288 -17.14 -15.17 -6.72
C GLU A 288 -17.30 -14.26 -5.51
N LYS A 289 -17.10 -14.83 -4.33
CA LYS A 289 -17.16 -14.14 -3.03
C LYS A 289 -15.92 -14.48 -2.22
N PHE A 290 -15.46 -13.49 -1.47
CA PHE A 290 -14.29 -13.58 -0.61
C PHE A 290 -14.70 -13.41 0.84
N PHE A 291 -14.08 -14.22 1.71
CA PHE A 291 -14.37 -14.30 3.12
C PHE A 291 -13.07 -14.13 3.90
N LEU A 292 -13.05 -13.15 4.81
CA LEU A 292 -11.93 -12.89 5.70
C LEU A 292 -12.39 -13.12 7.13
N TYR A 293 -11.98 -14.25 7.71
CA TYR A 293 -12.27 -14.57 9.11
C TYR A 293 -11.18 -13.96 9.98
N PHE A 294 -11.56 -13.57 11.19
CA PHE A 294 -10.66 -13.03 12.22
C PHE A 294 -11.20 -13.32 13.60
N CYS A 295 -10.36 -13.23 14.61
CA CYS A 295 -10.81 -13.36 15.99
C CYS A 295 -10.80 -12.02 16.73
N ASN A 296 -11.82 -11.80 17.56
CA ASN A 296 -11.93 -10.67 18.48
C ASN A 296 -11.24 -11.04 19.81
N GLY A 297 -9.90 -11.05 19.81
CA GLY A 297 -9.13 -11.66 20.89
C GLY A 297 -9.51 -13.12 21.09
N GLY A 298 -9.41 -13.62 22.31
CA GLY A 298 -9.84 -14.99 22.67
C GLY A 298 -11.36 -15.17 22.89
N ASN A 299 -12.21 -14.27 22.36
CA ASN A 299 -13.64 -14.19 22.73
C ASN A 299 -14.63 -14.54 21.62
N GLY A 300 -14.15 -14.82 20.42
CA GLY A 300 -15.03 -15.23 19.32
C GLY A 300 -14.39 -15.04 17.96
N VAL A 301 -14.91 -15.81 16.99
CA VAL A 301 -14.50 -15.77 15.58
C VAL A 301 -15.56 -15.03 14.77
N SER A 302 -15.14 -14.24 13.82
CA SER A 302 -15.97 -13.37 12.99
C SER A 302 -15.61 -13.49 11.53
N VAL A 303 -16.42 -12.93 10.62
CA VAL A 303 -16.18 -12.99 9.19
C VAL A 303 -16.57 -11.69 8.52
N LEU A 304 -15.71 -11.18 7.64
CA LEU A 304 -16.02 -10.12 6.67
C LEU A 304 -16.19 -10.73 5.29
N THR A 305 -16.92 -10.03 4.42
CA THR A 305 -17.17 -10.45 3.03
C THR A 305 -16.83 -9.35 2.04
N ALA A 306 -16.40 -9.76 0.84
CA ALA A 306 -16.10 -8.86 -0.27
C ALA A 306 -16.37 -9.51 -1.63
N ASP A 307 -16.35 -8.70 -2.70
CA ASP A 307 -16.42 -9.13 -4.09
C ASP A 307 -15.01 -9.18 -4.75
N SER A 308 -13.97 -8.83 -4.01
CA SER A 308 -12.57 -8.85 -4.43
C SER A 308 -11.69 -9.28 -3.25
N PRO A 309 -10.54 -9.94 -3.50
CA PRO A 309 -9.63 -10.34 -2.44
C PRO A 309 -9.02 -9.16 -1.65
N THR A 310 -9.02 -7.96 -2.22
CA THR A 310 -8.54 -6.75 -1.55
C THR A 310 -9.67 -5.87 -0.98
N GLY A 311 -10.92 -6.32 -1.08
CA GLY A 311 -12.11 -5.58 -0.65
C GLY A 311 -12.79 -4.80 -1.80
N PRO A 312 -13.63 -3.78 -1.49
CA PRO A 312 -13.95 -3.34 -0.14
C PRO A 312 -14.67 -4.41 0.68
N TRP A 313 -14.28 -4.52 1.95
CA TRP A 313 -14.83 -5.48 2.89
C TRP A 313 -16.08 -4.94 3.62
N SER A 314 -16.99 -5.83 3.99
CA SER A 314 -18.19 -5.53 4.78
C SER A 314 -18.39 -6.55 5.89
N ASP A 315 -19.04 -6.13 6.99
CA ASP A 315 -19.44 -7.01 8.08
C ASP A 315 -20.90 -7.46 7.87
N PRO A 316 -21.13 -8.69 7.39
CA PRO A 316 -22.49 -9.14 7.05
C PRO A 316 -23.34 -9.49 8.28
N LEU A 317 -22.68 -9.73 9.43
CA LEU A 317 -23.35 -10.24 10.63
C LEU A 317 -23.57 -9.17 11.71
N GLY A 318 -22.71 -8.13 11.78
CA GLY A 318 -22.71 -7.15 12.86
C GLY A 318 -22.40 -7.74 14.24
N LYS A 319 -21.84 -8.95 14.30
CA LYS A 319 -21.52 -9.71 15.50
C LYS A 319 -20.58 -10.88 15.18
N ALA A 320 -20.02 -11.55 16.20
CA ALA A 320 -19.26 -12.77 16.01
C ALA A 320 -20.13 -13.91 15.43
N LEU A 321 -19.53 -14.69 14.53
CA LEU A 321 -20.07 -15.94 13.97
C LEU A 321 -20.03 -17.05 15.04
N ILE A 322 -18.90 -17.18 15.73
CA ILE A 322 -18.68 -18.17 16.80
C ILE A 322 -18.54 -17.43 18.13
N THR A 323 -19.29 -17.88 19.13
CA THR A 323 -19.25 -17.35 20.50
C THR A 323 -19.25 -18.51 21.51
N ARG A 324 -19.07 -18.21 22.80
CA ARG A 324 -19.21 -19.22 23.87
C ARG A 324 -20.64 -19.78 23.98
N ALA A 325 -21.65 -19.10 23.43
CA ALA A 325 -23.02 -19.60 23.34
C ALA A 325 -23.23 -20.57 22.17
N THR A 326 -22.28 -20.67 21.24
CA THR A 326 -22.32 -21.66 20.15
C THR A 326 -22.25 -23.07 20.77
N PRO A 327 -23.09 -24.02 20.34
CA PRO A 327 -23.06 -25.38 20.88
C PRO A 327 -21.64 -25.98 20.83
N ASN A 328 -21.25 -26.69 21.89
CA ASN A 328 -19.92 -27.28 22.04
C ASN A 328 -18.73 -26.29 22.05
N CYS A 329 -18.97 -25.00 22.38
CA CYS A 329 -17.91 -23.98 22.43
C CYS A 329 -17.77 -23.29 23.80
N GLY A 330 -18.62 -23.62 24.78
CA GLY A 330 -18.65 -22.94 26.08
C GLY A 330 -17.42 -23.16 26.96
N ASP A 331 -16.72 -24.27 26.76
CA ASP A 331 -15.56 -24.73 27.55
C ASP A 331 -14.20 -24.42 26.89
N ILE A 332 -14.19 -23.82 25.71
CA ILE A 332 -12.95 -23.48 25.01
C ILE A 332 -12.25 -22.33 25.74
N THR A 333 -10.97 -22.52 26.08
CA THR A 333 -10.20 -21.49 26.80
C THR A 333 -10.10 -20.21 25.99
N TRP A 334 -9.66 -20.30 24.72
CA TRP A 334 -9.59 -19.18 23.77
C TRP A 334 -10.38 -19.51 22.51
N LEU A 335 -11.42 -18.72 22.23
CA LEU A 335 -12.18 -18.79 20.99
C LEU A 335 -11.52 -17.89 19.95
N PHE A 336 -10.50 -18.41 19.27
CA PHE A 336 -9.64 -17.63 18.38
C PHE A 336 -9.03 -18.50 17.28
N ASP A 337 -8.08 -17.96 16.53
CA ASP A 337 -7.25 -18.60 15.52
C ASP A 337 -8.05 -19.44 14.52
N PRO A 338 -8.93 -18.78 13.74
CA PRO A 338 -9.71 -19.47 12.73
C PRO A 338 -8.82 -19.93 11.56
N ALA A 339 -9.13 -21.12 11.03
CA ALA A 339 -8.63 -21.59 9.74
C ALA A 339 -9.78 -22.11 8.89
N VAL A 340 -9.87 -21.64 7.65
CA VAL A 340 -10.96 -21.97 6.73
C VAL A 340 -10.45 -22.74 5.52
N MET A 341 -11.22 -23.74 5.10
CA MET A 341 -10.99 -24.49 3.87
C MET A 341 -12.31 -24.61 3.09
N VAL A 342 -12.25 -24.47 1.79
CA VAL A 342 -13.31 -24.86 0.87
C VAL A 342 -12.88 -26.14 0.16
N ASP A 343 -13.65 -27.21 0.36
CA ASP A 343 -13.37 -28.53 -0.24
C ASP A 343 -13.71 -28.55 -1.74
N ASP A 344 -13.28 -29.60 -2.44
CA ASP A 344 -13.50 -29.79 -3.89
C ASP A 344 -14.99 -29.80 -4.29
N ASP A 345 -15.88 -30.16 -3.37
CA ASP A 345 -17.33 -30.12 -3.58
C ASP A 345 -17.97 -28.76 -3.27
N GLY A 346 -17.14 -27.75 -2.90
CA GLY A 346 -17.57 -26.41 -2.51
C GLY A 346 -18.04 -26.30 -1.06
N THR A 347 -17.94 -27.36 -0.26
CA THR A 347 -18.29 -27.29 1.17
C THR A 347 -17.22 -26.55 1.96
N GLY A 348 -17.64 -25.54 2.76
CA GLY A 348 -16.76 -24.82 3.66
C GLY A 348 -16.59 -25.50 5.01
N TYR A 349 -15.37 -25.52 5.54
CA TYR A 349 -15.03 -25.98 6.89
C TYR A 349 -14.21 -24.93 7.62
N LEU A 350 -14.48 -24.77 8.91
CA LEU A 350 -13.79 -23.80 9.77
C LEU A 350 -13.26 -24.52 11.02
N CYS A 351 -11.96 -24.46 11.22
CA CYS A 351 -11.30 -24.83 12.48
C CYS A 351 -11.08 -23.58 13.33
N PHE A 352 -11.08 -23.71 14.66
CA PHE A 352 -10.83 -22.64 15.60
C PHE A 352 -10.64 -23.17 17.01
N GLY A 353 -10.11 -22.31 17.89
CA GLY A 353 -9.99 -22.58 19.32
C GLY A 353 -8.56 -22.92 19.75
N GLY A 354 -8.36 -22.90 21.05
CA GLY A 354 -7.08 -23.19 21.69
C GLY A 354 -7.08 -22.87 23.18
N GLY A 355 -5.87 -22.77 23.70
CA GLY A 355 -5.60 -22.61 25.14
C GLY A 355 -5.64 -23.94 25.91
N VAL A 356 -4.92 -23.96 27.02
CA VAL A 356 -4.71 -25.14 27.84
C VAL A 356 -5.45 -24.98 29.18
N PRO A 357 -6.54 -25.73 29.43
CA PRO A 357 -7.17 -25.73 30.73
C PRO A 357 -6.23 -26.33 31.80
N ASP A 358 -6.37 -25.92 33.03
CA ASP A 358 -5.54 -26.36 34.13
C ASP A 358 -5.48 -27.91 34.23
N GLY A 359 -4.24 -28.44 34.24
CA GLY A 359 -3.96 -29.86 34.33
C GLY A 359 -4.29 -30.69 33.07
N LYS A 360 -4.55 -30.04 31.93
CA LYS A 360 -4.86 -30.70 30.65
C LYS A 360 -3.78 -30.53 29.60
N ASP A 361 -2.52 -30.35 29.97
CA ASP A 361 -1.41 -30.11 29.02
C ASP A 361 -1.37 -31.14 27.89
N ALA A 362 -1.56 -32.41 28.17
CA ALA A 362 -1.44 -33.50 27.21
C ALA A 362 -2.64 -33.58 26.22
N MET A 363 -3.83 -33.19 26.67
CA MET A 363 -5.06 -33.25 25.86
C MET A 363 -6.00 -32.10 26.25
N PRO A 364 -5.76 -30.90 25.77
CA PRO A 364 -6.56 -29.72 26.14
C PRO A 364 -8.03 -29.82 25.70
N GLY A 365 -8.31 -30.41 24.54
CA GLY A 365 -9.66 -30.59 24.00
C GLY A 365 -10.36 -29.27 23.62
N THR A 366 -9.58 -28.23 23.33
CA THR A 366 -10.07 -26.86 23.10
C THR A 366 -10.17 -26.46 21.64
N SER A 367 -9.78 -27.32 20.70
CA SER A 367 -9.96 -27.10 19.26
C SER A 367 -11.29 -27.65 18.75
N ARG A 368 -11.84 -27.00 17.75
CA ARG A 368 -13.08 -27.39 17.07
C ARG A 368 -12.93 -27.33 15.55
N VAL A 369 -13.70 -28.15 14.87
CA VAL A 369 -13.98 -28.05 13.44
C VAL A 369 -15.48 -28.04 13.22
N VAL A 370 -15.94 -27.24 12.24
CA VAL A 370 -17.36 -27.14 11.90
C VAL A 370 -17.55 -27.02 10.41
N LYS A 371 -18.64 -27.61 9.89
CA LYS A 371 -19.14 -27.36 8.55
C LYS A 371 -19.86 -26.01 8.51
N LEU A 372 -19.47 -25.17 7.58
CA LEU A 372 -20.11 -23.88 7.32
C LEU A 372 -21.39 -24.06 6.48
N GLY A 373 -22.29 -23.11 6.58
CA GLY A 373 -23.42 -22.97 5.66
C GLY A 373 -22.95 -22.64 4.24
N GLU A 374 -23.82 -22.82 3.26
CA GLU A 374 -23.55 -22.50 1.85
C GLU A 374 -23.10 -21.04 1.65
N ASP A 375 -23.56 -20.15 2.53
CA ASP A 375 -23.24 -18.72 2.55
C ASP A 375 -21.87 -18.38 3.15
N MET A 376 -21.17 -19.37 3.73
CA MET A 376 -19.89 -19.24 4.42
C MET A 376 -19.90 -18.30 5.65
N ILE A 377 -21.05 -17.76 6.03
CA ILE A 377 -21.23 -16.83 7.17
C ILE A 377 -22.23 -17.37 8.22
N SER A 378 -22.60 -18.64 8.11
CA SER A 378 -23.42 -19.38 9.06
C SER A 378 -22.83 -20.77 9.30
N LEU A 379 -23.31 -21.47 10.34
CA LEU A 379 -22.94 -22.84 10.66
C LEU A 379 -24.01 -23.80 10.16
N ALA A 380 -23.62 -24.84 9.43
CA ALA A 380 -24.52 -25.90 8.99
C ALA A 380 -24.74 -26.96 10.09
N GLU A 381 -23.77 -27.14 10.99
CA GLU A 381 -23.78 -28.21 11.99
C GLU A 381 -23.22 -27.69 13.33
N THR A 382 -23.30 -28.51 14.37
CA THR A 382 -22.63 -28.25 15.65
C THR A 382 -21.13 -28.51 15.52
N PRO A 383 -20.25 -27.61 16.01
CA PRO A 383 -18.81 -27.85 16.02
C PRO A 383 -18.42 -29.16 16.70
N VAL A 384 -17.45 -29.86 16.12
CA VAL A 384 -16.90 -31.14 16.61
C VAL A 384 -15.55 -30.87 17.27
N THR A 385 -15.27 -31.49 18.42
CA THR A 385 -13.98 -31.40 19.08
C THR A 385 -12.90 -32.14 18.29
N ILE A 386 -11.75 -31.52 18.10
CA ILE A 386 -10.54 -32.18 17.60
C ILE A 386 -9.69 -32.54 18.83
N GLU A 387 -9.44 -33.83 19.00
CA GLU A 387 -8.60 -34.36 20.08
C GLU A 387 -7.12 -34.25 19.69
N ALA A 388 -6.61 -33.01 19.66
CA ALA A 388 -5.23 -32.69 19.30
C ALA A 388 -4.34 -32.77 20.56
N PRO A 389 -3.33 -33.67 20.58
CA PRO A 389 -2.44 -33.82 21.73
C PRO A 389 -1.55 -32.58 21.87
N TYR A 390 -1.38 -32.09 23.10
CA TYR A 390 -0.55 -30.94 23.44
C TYR A 390 -0.87 -29.68 22.65
N LEU A 391 -2.12 -29.51 22.22
CA LEU A 391 -2.56 -28.29 21.52
C LEU A 391 -2.36 -27.04 22.39
N PHE A 392 -1.90 -25.96 21.77
CA PHE A 392 -1.87 -24.63 22.38
C PHE A 392 -2.71 -23.63 21.61
N GLU A 393 -2.40 -23.39 20.32
CA GLU A 393 -3.05 -22.39 19.47
C GLU A 393 -2.88 -22.72 17.98
N ASP A 394 -3.25 -21.79 17.06
CA ASP A 394 -2.88 -21.81 15.64
C ASP A 394 -3.52 -22.97 14.88
N SER A 395 -4.83 -22.91 14.67
CA SER A 395 -5.52 -23.90 13.83
C SER A 395 -5.20 -23.74 12.36
N GLY A 396 -4.95 -24.86 11.66
CA GLY A 396 -4.85 -24.96 10.21
C GLY A 396 -5.69 -26.14 9.69
N ILE A 397 -6.29 -26.02 8.52
CA ILE A 397 -7.00 -27.12 7.84
C ILE A 397 -6.73 -27.06 6.34
N ASN A 398 -6.25 -28.19 5.79
CA ASN A 398 -5.94 -28.30 4.36
C ASN A 398 -6.33 -29.70 3.85
N LYS A 399 -6.68 -29.79 2.56
CA LYS A 399 -6.81 -31.05 1.82
C LYS A 399 -5.62 -31.18 0.87
N ILE A 400 -4.88 -32.28 0.96
CA ILE A 400 -3.76 -32.59 0.06
C ILE A 400 -4.00 -34.00 -0.49
N GLY A 401 -4.30 -34.09 -1.77
CA GLY A 401 -4.84 -35.32 -2.36
C GLY A 401 -6.17 -35.68 -1.71
N ASP A 402 -6.29 -36.92 -1.26
CA ASP A 402 -7.51 -37.44 -0.60
C ASP A 402 -7.43 -37.36 0.94
N THR A 403 -6.41 -36.68 1.49
CA THR A 403 -6.14 -36.61 2.92
C THR A 403 -6.37 -35.21 3.45
N TYR A 404 -7.09 -35.10 4.57
CA TYR A 404 -7.27 -33.86 5.33
C TYR A 404 -6.21 -33.74 6.40
N TYR A 405 -5.62 -32.58 6.48
CA TYR A 405 -4.58 -32.22 7.46
C TYR A 405 -5.13 -31.16 8.40
N TYR A 406 -5.14 -31.45 9.68
CA TYR A 406 -5.31 -30.46 10.74
C TYR A 406 -3.94 -30.14 11.31
N THR A 407 -3.58 -28.87 11.36
CA THR A 407 -2.29 -28.38 11.87
C THR A 407 -2.50 -27.43 13.02
N TYR A 408 -1.57 -27.36 13.97
CA TYR A 408 -1.68 -26.55 15.17
C TYR A 408 -0.34 -26.32 15.83
N CYS A 409 -0.22 -25.26 16.66
CA CYS A 409 0.94 -25.01 17.50
C CYS A 409 0.84 -25.84 18.79
N SER A 410 1.92 -26.57 19.13
CA SER A 410 2.01 -27.37 20.35
C SER A 410 2.22 -26.51 21.60
N ASN A 411 1.81 -27.04 22.75
CA ASN A 411 1.98 -26.41 24.05
C ASN A 411 3.47 -26.18 24.39
N TRP A 412 3.73 -25.13 25.16
CA TRP A 412 5.04 -24.87 25.75
C TRP A 412 5.49 -25.94 26.74
N ASN A 413 4.55 -26.60 27.42
CA ASN A 413 4.79 -27.77 28.25
C ASN A 413 4.43 -29.07 27.49
N THR A 414 5.42 -29.64 26.83
CA THR A 414 5.31 -30.94 26.14
C THR A 414 5.95 -32.08 26.95
N SER A 415 6.20 -31.86 28.23
CA SER A 415 6.88 -32.84 29.10
C SER A 415 6.10 -34.17 29.15
N GLY A 416 6.81 -35.28 29.02
CA GLY A 416 6.23 -36.61 29.08
C GLY A 416 5.49 -37.05 27.82
N ASN A 417 5.50 -36.27 26.73
CA ASN A 417 4.88 -36.68 25.48
C ASN A 417 5.58 -37.91 24.88
N SER A 418 4.81 -38.81 24.28
CA SER A 418 5.31 -40.00 23.56
C SER A 418 5.43 -39.79 22.05
N TYR A 419 5.10 -38.60 21.55
CA TYR A 419 5.06 -38.26 20.12
C TYR A 419 6.38 -37.69 19.61
N GLY A 420 7.29 -37.27 20.51
CA GLY A 420 8.53 -36.56 20.14
C GLY A 420 8.33 -35.06 19.86
N MET A 421 7.19 -34.50 20.26
CA MET A 421 6.86 -33.08 20.06
C MET A 421 7.85 -32.17 20.78
N THR A 422 8.17 -31.06 20.17
CA THR A 422 8.93 -29.96 20.79
C THR A 422 8.00 -28.80 21.16
N SER A 423 8.43 -27.96 22.11
CA SER A 423 7.61 -26.86 22.61
C SER A 423 7.36 -25.78 21.56
N GLY A 424 6.11 -25.36 21.42
CA GLY A 424 5.71 -24.29 20.50
C GLY A 424 6.01 -24.59 19.03
N ALA A 425 6.02 -25.88 18.65
CA ALA A 425 6.21 -26.32 17.27
C ALA A 425 4.86 -26.44 16.55
N ILE A 426 4.86 -26.35 15.23
CA ILE A 426 3.69 -26.67 14.41
C ILE A 426 3.67 -28.18 14.17
N GLU A 427 2.60 -28.78 14.61
CA GLU A 427 2.31 -30.23 14.50
C GLU A 427 1.21 -30.46 13.47
N TYR A 428 1.11 -31.67 12.93
CA TYR A 428 0.00 -32.03 12.06
C TYR A 428 -0.65 -33.36 12.42
N MET A 429 -1.92 -33.44 12.12
CA MET A 429 -2.74 -34.65 12.20
C MET A 429 -3.40 -34.91 10.84
N THR A 430 -3.78 -36.16 10.57
CA THR A 430 -4.39 -36.56 9.31
C THR A 430 -5.73 -37.26 9.51
N ALA A 431 -6.64 -37.10 8.57
CA ALA A 431 -7.94 -37.78 8.53
C ALA A 431 -8.40 -38.05 7.09
N SER A 432 -9.35 -38.95 6.93
CA SER A 432 -10.07 -39.18 5.66
C SER A 432 -11.36 -38.34 5.54
N ASN A 433 -11.70 -37.59 6.57
CA ASN A 433 -12.89 -36.73 6.63
C ASN A 433 -12.51 -35.41 7.33
N PRO A 434 -12.97 -34.27 6.82
CA PRO A 434 -12.61 -32.97 7.37
C PRO A 434 -13.08 -32.74 8.83
N LEU A 435 -14.14 -33.45 9.27
CA LEU A 435 -14.61 -33.43 10.66
C LEU A 435 -13.88 -34.46 11.56
N GLY A 436 -12.89 -35.18 11.03
CA GLY A 436 -12.13 -36.22 11.74
C GLY A 436 -12.80 -37.58 11.72
N PRO A 437 -12.40 -38.54 12.59
CA PRO A 437 -11.37 -38.37 13.61
C PRO A 437 -9.97 -38.21 13.01
N TYR A 438 -9.16 -37.36 13.62
CA TYR A 438 -7.78 -37.11 13.22
C TYR A 438 -6.80 -38.00 13.98
N THR A 439 -5.72 -38.38 13.30
CA THR A 439 -4.59 -39.15 13.88
C THR A 439 -3.32 -38.33 13.78
N TYR A 440 -2.52 -38.28 14.85
CA TYR A 440 -1.25 -37.54 14.85
C TYR A 440 -0.28 -38.03 13.79
N GLY A 441 0.27 -37.11 13.00
CA GLY A 441 1.15 -37.37 11.87
C GLY A 441 2.63 -37.02 12.12
N GLY A 442 2.90 -35.96 12.88
CA GLY A 442 4.28 -35.52 13.18
C GLY A 442 4.43 -34.01 13.31
N GLU A 443 5.69 -33.59 13.47
CA GLU A 443 6.09 -32.18 13.50
C GLU A 443 6.23 -31.65 12.07
N LEU A 444 5.52 -30.56 11.76
CA LEU A 444 5.61 -29.82 10.50
C LEU A 444 6.76 -28.81 10.54
N PHE A 445 6.82 -28.00 11.61
CA PHE A 445 7.76 -26.91 11.72
C PHE A 445 8.13 -26.64 13.18
N PRO A 446 9.41 -26.79 13.58
CA PRO A 446 9.85 -26.45 14.92
C PRO A 446 9.55 -24.99 15.24
N ASN A 447 9.59 -24.64 16.54
CA ASN A 447 9.48 -23.22 16.90
C ASN A 447 10.48 -22.39 16.08
N GLN A 448 10.00 -21.31 15.46
CA GLN A 448 10.76 -20.46 14.56
C GLN A 448 12.07 -19.92 15.22
N GLY A 449 12.10 -19.80 16.54
CA GLY A 449 13.28 -19.39 17.28
C GLY A 449 14.48 -20.30 17.10
N LYS A 450 14.27 -21.58 16.76
CA LYS A 450 15.34 -22.53 16.41
C LYS A 450 16.18 -22.07 15.21
N PHE A 451 15.57 -21.40 14.26
CA PHE A 451 16.22 -20.94 13.02
C PHE A 451 16.70 -19.49 13.11
N PHE A 452 15.93 -18.62 13.79
CA PHE A 452 16.15 -17.17 13.77
C PHE A 452 16.68 -16.60 15.09
N GLY A 453 16.72 -17.42 16.16
CA GLY A 453 17.34 -17.09 17.44
C GLY A 453 16.43 -16.34 18.43
N LEU A 454 15.22 -15.93 18.03
CA LEU A 454 14.22 -15.33 18.91
C LEU A 454 13.01 -16.26 18.99
N TYR A 455 12.78 -16.86 20.16
CA TYR A 455 11.62 -17.71 20.42
C TYR A 455 10.40 -16.83 20.73
N GLY A 456 9.24 -17.29 20.35
CA GLY A 456 7.97 -16.64 20.57
C GLY A 456 6.82 -17.54 20.14
N ASN A 457 5.58 -17.04 20.11
CA ASN A 457 4.48 -17.80 19.56
C ASN A 457 4.77 -18.16 18.09
N ASN A 458 4.19 -19.27 17.64
CA ASN A 458 4.41 -19.82 16.32
C ASN A 458 3.04 -19.97 15.65
N HIS A 459 2.90 -19.40 14.45
CA HIS A 459 1.63 -19.40 13.72
C HIS A 459 1.88 -19.54 12.23
N HIS A 460 0.99 -20.26 11.54
CA HIS A 460 1.23 -20.65 10.16
C HIS A 460 -0.03 -20.73 9.29
N SER A 461 0.19 -20.86 8.01
CA SER A 461 -0.77 -21.33 7.00
C SER A 461 -0.07 -22.19 5.94
N ILE A 462 -0.76 -23.20 5.43
CA ILE A 462 -0.30 -23.96 4.26
C ILE A 462 -1.09 -23.52 3.05
N CYS A 463 -0.39 -23.23 1.95
CA CYS A 463 -1.02 -22.89 0.68
C CYS A 463 -0.36 -23.65 -0.48
N ALA A 464 -1.20 -24.16 -1.39
CA ALA A 464 -0.75 -24.73 -2.65
C ALA A 464 -0.71 -23.66 -3.72
N VAL A 465 0.43 -23.51 -4.39
CA VAL A 465 0.62 -22.56 -5.50
C VAL A 465 1.27 -23.29 -6.65
N ASN A 466 0.62 -23.30 -7.81
CA ASN A 466 1.10 -24.02 -9.01
C ASN A 466 1.46 -25.50 -8.73
N GLY A 467 0.70 -26.16 -7.88
CA GLY A 467 0.90 -27.57 -7.50
C GLY A 467 2.04 -27.83 -6.50
N GLN A 468 2.68 -26.78 -6.00
CA GLN A 468 3.70 -26.85 -4.97
C GLN A 468 3.14 -26.33 -3.63
N LEU A 469 3.48 -27.00 -2.52
CA LEU A 469 3.06 -26.59 -1.18
C LEU A 469 4.07 -25.65 -0.52
N TYR A 470 3.56 -24.65 0.16
CA TYR A 470 4.34 -23.65 0.90
C TYR A 470 3.79 -23.48 2.31
N LEU A 471 4.72 -23.31 3.25
CA LEU A 471 4.45 -22.93 4.63
C LEU A 471 4.68 -21.42 4.76
N PHE A 472 3.62 -20.70 5.07
CA PHE A 472 3.69 -19.32 5.49
C PHE A 472 3.68 -19.31 7.01
N TYR A 473 4.55 -18.56 7.63
CA TYR A 473 4.70 -18.48 9.08
C TYR A 473 5.22 -17.10 9.46
N HIS A 474 5.32 -16.79 10.73
CA HIS A 474 5.97 -15.56 11.15
C HIS A 474 7.24 -15.84 12.00
N ASN A 475 8.10 -14.86 12.07
CA ASN A 475 9.22 -14.80 13.00
C ASN A 475 9.45 -13.37 13.49
N ARG A 476 10.55 -13.11 14.19
CA ARG A 476 10.90 -11.79 14.74
C ARG A 476 12.15 -11.20 14.06
N SER A 477 12.35 -11.45 12.76
CA SER A 477 13.57 -11.04 12.06
C SER A 477 13.67 -9.53 11.87
N VAL A 478 12.56 -8.83 11.54
CA VAL A 478 12.57 -7.36 11.39
C VAL A 478 12.78 -6.69 12.73
N GLU A 479 12.10 -7.14 13.78
CA GLU A 479 12.32 -6.67 15.16
C GLU A 479 13.80 -6.75 15.56
N LYS A 480 14.42 -7.91 15.28
CA LYS A 480 15.86 -8.14 15.54
C LYS A 480 16.74 -7.20 14.72
N ALA A 481 16.42 -7.00 13.43
CA ALA A 481 17.17 -6.10 12.56
C ALA A 481 17.03 -4.62 12.97
N MET A 482 15.88 -4.22 13.51
CA MET A 482 15.64 -2.90 14.08
C MET A 482 16.34 -2.70 15.44
N GLY A 483 16.81 -3.78 16.08
CA GLY A 483 17.41 -3.72 17.42
C GLY A 483 16.42 -3.37 18.53
N ILE A 484 15.14 -3.71 18.36
CA ILE A 484 14.09 -3.56 19.36
C ILE A 484 13.67 -4.92 19.90
N GLU A 485 13.01 -4.94 21.05
CA GLU A 485 12.44 -6.14 21.67
C GLU A 485 11.01 -5.85 22.11
N GLY A 486 10.07 -6.74 21.78
CA GLY A 486 8.67 -6.55 22.13
C GLY A 486 7.72 -7.56 21.49
N ASN A 487 8.22 -8.64 20.89
CA ASN A 487 7.43 -9.66 20.19
C ASN A 487 6.68 -9.14 18.95
N TYR A 488 7.34 -8.29 18.16
CA TYR A 488 6.83 -7.79 16.89
C TYR A 488 7.23 -8.72 15.74
N ARG A 489 6.24 -9.22 15.00
CA ARG A 489 6.39 -10.36 14.11
C ARG A 489 6.41 -9.96 12.63
N SER A 490 7.03 -10.79 11.78
CA SER A 490 7.19 -10.55 10.35
C SER A 490 6.90 -11.84 9.57
N PRO A 491 6.09 -11.80 8.49
CA PRO A 491 5.68 -12.99 7.76
C PRO A 491 6.79 -13.52 6.84
N GLN A 492 6.89 -14.84 6.77
CA GLN A 492 7.90 -15.59 6.02
C GLN A 492 7.22 -16.65 5.14
N VAL A 493 7.95 -17.20 4.19
CA VAL A 493 7.52 -18.36 3.40
C VAL A 493 8.70 -19.29 3.09
N ASP A 494 8.47 -20.60 3.28
CA ASP A 494 9.38 -21.66 2.84
C ASP A 494 8.60 -22.82 2.21
N GLN A 495 9.29 -23.66 1.42
CA GLN A 495 8.67 -24.74 0.68
C GLN A 495 8.40 -25.95 1.58
N ILE A 496 7.23 -26.57 1.44
CA ILE A 496 6.89 -27.87 2.02
C ILE A 496 7.23 -28.98 1.03
N THR A 497 7.87 -30.03 1.50
CA THR A 497 8.04 -31.29 0.76
C THR A 497 7.32 -32.43 1.46
N MET A 498 6.89 -33.41 0.68
CA MET A 498 6.16 -34.58 1.21
C MET A 498 6.84 -35.88 0.77
N THR A 499 6.68 -36.90 1.61
CA THR A 499 6.98 -38.29 1.26
C THR A 499 5.69 -39.06 1.45
N ASP A 500 5.04 -39.45 0.35
CA ASP A 500 3.68 -39.96 0.32
C ASP A 500 2.70 -38.98 0.99
N THR A 501 2.00 -39.40 2.04
CA THR A 501 1.09 -38.54 2.82
C THR A 501 1.77 -37.88 4.03
N LYS A 502 3.09 -38.11 4.22
CA LYS A 502 3.83 -37.52 5.33
C LYS A 502 4.45 -36.18 4.93
N ILE A 503 4.18 -35.15 5.69
CA ILE A 503 4.87 -33.86 5.57
C ILE A 503 6.28 -34.02 6.16
N ASN A 504 7.30 -33.61 5.40
CA ASN A 504 8.66 -33.53 5.90
C ASN A 504 8.83 -32.24 6.70
N THR A 505 9.48 -32.30 7.87
CA THR A 505 9.71 -31.13 8.72
C THR A 505 10.40 -30.01 7.92
N VAL A 506 9.79 -28.83 7.93
CA VAL A 506 10.28 -27.65 7.19
C VAL A 506 11.42 -26.97 7.97
N THR A 507 12.37 -26.46 7.25
CA THR A 507 13.45 -25.59 7.78
C THR A 507 13.14 -24.15 7.43
N GLY A 508 13.03 -23.29 8.42
CA GLY A 508 12.84 -21.85 8.22
C GLY A 508 14.11 -21.17 7.72
N THR A 509 14.00 -20.31 6.70
CA THR A 509 15.14 -19.64 6.09
C THR A 509 14.88 -18.16 5.83
N MET A 510 15.91 -17.31 5.93
CA MET A 510 15.85 -15.93 5.43
C MET A 510 15.92 -15.88 3.90
N LYS A 511 16.51 -16.91 3.28
CA LYS A 511 16.55 -17.02 1.82
C LYS A 511 15.14 -17.06 1.21
N GLY A 512 14.20 -17.74 1.89
CA GLY A 512 12.85 -17.93 1.37
C GLY A 512 12.83 -18.76 0.09
N ILE A 513 11.89 -18.52 -0.78
CA ILE A 513 11.71 -19.23 -2.04
C ILE A 513 12.23 -18.45 -3.23
N ALA A 514 12.55 -19.15 -4.32
CA ALA A 514 12.95 -18.52 -5.57
C ALA A 514 11.74 -17.88 -6.28
N GLN A 515 12.00 -16.80 -7.01
CA GLN A 515 11.00 -16.12 -7.84
C GLN A 515 10.40 -17.08 -8.88
N GLN A 516 9.07 -17.15 -8.94
CA GLN A 516 8.33 -18.11 -9.78
C GLN A 516 8.23 -17.65 -11.25
N LYS A 517 8.19 -16.34 -11.50
CA LYS A 517 8.17 -15.73 -12.83
C LYS A 517 8.80 -14.35 -12.80
N SER A 518 9.31 -13.89 -13.94
CA SER A 518 9.85 -12.55 -14.09
C SER A 518 8.75 -11.49 -14.14
N VAL A 519 9.08 -10.28 -13.67
CA VAL A 519 8.20 -9.11 -13.79
C VAL A 519 8.25 -8.56 -15.22
N ASN A 520 7.09 -8.30 -15.81
CA ASN A 520 6.98 -7.65 -17.12
C ASN A 520 7.10 -6.12 -16.96
N PRO A 521 8.17 -5.47 -17.42
CA PRO A 521 8.33 -4.03 -17.25
C PRO A 521 7.49 -3.20 -18.24
N TYR A 522 6.94 -3.80 -19.29
CA TYR A 522 6.24 -3.11 -20.38
C TYR A 522 4.74 -2.95 -20.13
N VAL A 523 4.30 -3.20 -18.92
CA VAL A 523 2.96 -2.89 -18.41
C VAL A 523 3.08 -1.97 -17.20
N LYS A 524 2.00 -1.29 -16.81
CA LYS A 524 1.98 -0.49 -15.59
C LYS A 524 2.20 -1.40 -14.38
N ASN A 525 3.29 -1.17 -13.64
CA ASN A 525 3.62 -1.85 -12.40
C ASN A 525 3.39 -0.90 -11.22
N PRO A 526 2.63 -1.27 -10.20
CA PRO A 526 2.46 -0.45 -9.02
C PRO A 526 3.78 -0.30 -8.24
N ALA A 527 4.04 0.86 -7.68
CA ALA A 527 5.27 1.13 -6.94
C ALA A 527 5.34 0.32 -5.63
N GLU A 528 4.20 0.04 -5.04
CA GLU A 528 4.05 -0.80 -3.86
C GLU A 528 4.26 -2.30 -4.10
N MET A 529 4.46 -2.73 -5.36
CA MET A 529 4.94 -4.06 -5.70
C MET A 529 6.46 -4.10 -5.61
N MET A 530 6.97 -4.65 -4.54
CA MET A 530 8.39 -4.66 -4.23
C MET A 530 8.84 -5.97 -3.59
N SER A 531 10.10 -6.34 -3.80
CA SER A 531 10.76 -7.47 -3.12
C SER A 531 11.50 -7.03 -1.87
N ASP A 532 11.94 -5.76 -1.84
CA ASP A 532 12.65 -5.15 -0.72
C ASP A 532 12.55 -3.63 -0.79
N GLN A 533 12.86 -2.96 0.32
CA GLN A 533 12.81 -1.52 0.44
C GLN A 533 13.65 -1.02 1.63
N ALA A 534 13.88 0.28 1.69
CA ALA A 534 14.36 0.94 2.90
C ALA A 534 13.76 2.34 3.03
N GLY A 535 13.23 2.66 4.21
CA GLY A 535 12.77 3.98 4.61
C GLY A 535 11.38 4.38 4.16
N ILE A 536 10.68 3.53 3.37
CA ILE A 536 9.37 3.87 2.79
C ILE A 536 8.20 3.31 3.63
N ASN A 537 7.02 3.85 3.37
CA ASN A 537 5.75 3.29 3.83
C ASN A 537 4.74 3.25 2.67
N VAL A 538 3.56 2.66 2.90
CA VAL A 538 2.47 2.58 1.92
C VAL A 538 1.21 3.15 2.54
N ARG A 539 0.54 4.04 1.82
CA ARG A 539 -0.72 4.69 2.21
C ARG A 539 -1.85 4.28 1.28
N GLY A 540 -3.03 4.12 1.82
CA GLY A 540 -4.25 3.75 1.09
C GLY A 540 -4.76 2.38 1.48
N LEU A 541 -5.79 1.91 0.80
CA LEU A 541 -6.40 0.59 0.96
C LEU A 541 -6.95 0.14 -0.40
N GLY A 542 -6.44 -0.96 -0.92
CA GLY A 542 -6.76 -1.47 -2.25
C GLY A 542 -6.05 -0.70 -3.35
N ASP A 543 -6.35 0.58 -3.52
CA ASP A 543 -5.58 1.53 -4.33
C ASP A 543 -4.61 2.25 -3.39
N THR A 544 -3.31 1.96 -3.55
CA THR A 544 -2.26 2.37 -2.63
C THR A 544 -1.17 3.15 -3.34
N VAL A 545 -0.38 3.90 -2.57
CA VAL A 545 0.75 4.68 -3.04
C VAL A 545 1.91 4.58 -2.07
N VAL A 546 3.14 4.49 -2.56
CA VAL A 546 4.34 4.53 -1.72
C VAL A 546 4.56 5.95 -1.23
N THR A 547 4.72 6.11 0.08
CA THR A 547 4.87 7.38 0.79
C THR A 547 6.01 7.35 1.79
N GLU A 548 6.19 8.45 2.54
CA GLU A 548 7.25 8.61 3.53
C GLU A 548 8.66 8.46 2.94
N ILE A 549 8.76 8.57 1.62
CA ILE A 549 10.04 8.52 0.92
C ILE A 549 10.85 9.76 1.29
N ASP A 550 12.07 9.56 1.76
CA ASP A 550 13.03 10.60 2.07
C ASP A 550 14.36 10.40 1.32
N LYS A 551 15.34 11.24 1.61
CA LYS A 551 16.66 11.20 0.98
C LYS A 551 17.41 9.90 1.31
N GLY A 552 17.73 9.12 0.31
CA GLY A 552 18.45 7.85 0.41
C GLY A 552 17.55 6.63 0.50
N ASP A 553 16.25 6.81 0.62
CA ASP A 553 15.28 5.71 0.60
C ASP A 553 15.18 5.10 -0.78
N TRP A 554 14.74 3.84 -0.83
CA TRP A 554 14.70 3.11 -2.09
C TRP A 554 13.67 1.98 -2.08
N ILE A 555 13.27 1.58 -3.30
CA ILE A 555 12.40 0.46 -3.61
C ILE A 555 13.17 -0.50 -4.52
N LYS A 556 13.03 -1.81 -4.30
CA LYS A 556 13.56 -2.87 -5.15
C LYS A 556 12.45 -3.68 -5.80
N VAL A 557 12.58 -3.95 -7.10
CA VAL A 557 11.77 -4.95 -7.82
C VAL A 557 12.72 -6.01 -8.35
N SER A 558 12.56 -7.25 -7.91
CA SER A 558 13.41 -8.37 -8.31
C SER A 558 12.97 -8.98 -9.63
N GLY A 559 13.95 -9.43 -10.43
CA GLY A 559 13.75 -10.27 -11.59
C GLY A 559 12.89 -9.63 -12.69
N VAL A 560 13.17 -8.39 -13.04
CA VAL A 560 12.48 -7.66 -14.13
C VAL A 560 13.05 -8.09 -15.48
N ASP A 561 12.18 -8.53 -16.41
CA ASP A 561 12.58 -9.05 -17.73
C ASP A 561 12.68 -7.93 -18.78
N PHE A 562 13.89 -7.43 -18.97
CA PHE A 562 14.26 -6.50 -20.03
C PHE A 562 14.79 -7.18 -21.32
N SER A 563 14.36 -8.39 -21.64
CA SER A 563 14.84 -9.13 -22.83
C SER A 563 14.54 -8.40 -24.15
N LYS A 564 13.54 -7.52 -24.18
CA LYS A 564 13.23 -6.64 -25.33
C LYS A 564 14.00 -5.32 -25.31
N GLY A 565 14.85 -5.09 -24.28
CA GLY A 565 15.49 -3.81 -24.03
C GLY A 565 14.49 -2.75 -23.51
N ALA A 566 15.02 -1.63 -23.04
CA ALA A 566 14.24 -0.44 -22.73
C ALA A 566 15.08 0.81 -23.00
N SER A 567 14.46 1.83 -23.56
CA SER A 567 15.07 3.16 -23.78
C SER A 567 14.59 4.19 -22.77
N GLN A 568 13.46 3.92 -22.10
CA GLN A 568 12.83 4.86 -21.17
C GLN A 568 12.14 4.09 -20.04
N ILE A 569 12.16 4.65 -18.83
CA ILE A 569 11.26 4.28 -17.72
C ILE A 569 10.45 5.51 -17.37
N ILE A 570 9.13 5.37 -17.32
CA ILE A 570 8.19 6.40 -16.89
C ILE A 570 7.74 6.06 -15.48
N LEU A 571 7.79 7.03 -14.58
CA LEU A 571 7.31 6.96 -13.20
C LEU A 571 6.10 7.87 -13.04
N THR A 572 5.06 7.43 -12.35
CA THR A 572 4.03 8.32 -11.83
C THR A 572 4.39 8.65 -10.39
N ALA A 573 4.78 9.87 -10.14
CA ALA A 573 5.33 10.29 -8.84
C ALA A 573 5.02 11.76 -8.54
N SER A 574 5.18 12.17 -7.28
CA SER A 574 5.05 13.54 -6.82
C SER A 574 6.12 13.90 -5.79
N SER A 575 6.45 15.19 -5.71
CA SER A 575 7.28 15.74 -4.64
C SER A 575 6.83 17.15 -4.32
N LYS A 576 6.73 17.51 -3.04
CA LYS A 576 6.38 18.89 -2.64
C LYS A 576 7.48 19.88 -2.97
N SER A 577 8.73 19.51 -2.77
CA SER A 577 9.91 20.35 -2.95
C SER A 577 10.70 20.09 -4.24
N GLY A 578 10.32 19.04 -4.98
CA GLY A 578 11.12 18.49 -6.06
C GLY A 578 12.21 17.54 -5.54
N CYS A 579 12.44 16.46 -6.25
CA CYS A 579 13.56 15.54 -6.00
C CYS A 579 13.97 14.80 -7.29
N ALA A 580 15.08 14.06 -7.23
CA ALA A 580 15.50 13.18 -8.31
C ALA A 580 15.41 11.72 -7.89
N VAL A 581 15.20 10.84 -8.87
CA VAL A 581 15.22 9.38 -8.72
C VAL A 581 16.37 8.82 -9.55
N LYS A 582 17.27 8.09 -8.90
CA LYS A 582 18.28 7.27 -9.57
C LYS A 582 17.68 5.88 -9.82
N ILE A 583 17.67 5.46 -11.07
CA ILE A 583 17.30 4.11 -11.46
C ILE A 583 18.60 3.33 -11.65
N CYS A 584 18.76 2.22 -10.93
CA CYS A 584 19.95 1.40 -11.00
C CYS A 584 19.64 -0.09 -10.87
N THR A 585 20.64 -0.93 -11.13
CA THR A 585 20.50 -2.39 -11.09
C THR A 585 21.53 -3.01 -10.15
N GLY A 586 21.22 -4.21 -9.64
CA GLY A 586 22.09 -5.01 -8.78
C GLY A 586 22.08 -4.60 -7.32
N SER A 587 22.15 -3.30 -6.99
CA SER A 587 22.07 -2.81 -5.61
C SER A 587 21.64 -1.33 -5.59
N PRO A 588 21.20 -0.75 -4.46
CA PRO A 588 20.88 0.68 -4.37
C PRO A 588 22.11 1.58 -4.59
N THR A 589 23.33 1.06 -4.39
CA THR A 589 24.59 1.72 -4.76
C THR A 589 25.06 1.37 -6.16
N GLY A 590 24.35 0.50 -6.88
CA GLY A 590 24.71 -0.02 -8.18
C GLY A 590 24.83 1.06 -9.26
N LYS A 591 25.28 0.63 -10.45
CA LYS A 591 25.43 1.52 -11.59
C LYS A 591 24.07 2.09 -11.99
N ALA A 592 24.00 3.43 -12.09
CA ALA A 592 22.83 4.10 -12.63
C ALA A 592 22.62 3.70 -14.10
N VAL A 593 21.40 3.37 -14.45
CA VAL A 593 20.94 3.14 -15.83
C VAL A 593 20.15 4.33 -16.35
N GLY A 594 19.65 5.20 -15.47
CA GLY A 594 18.97 6.44 -15.80
C GLY A 594 18.63 7.27 -14.55
N TYR A 595 18.14 8.47 -14.80
CA TYR A 595 17.68 9.40 -13.76
C TYR A 595 16.38 10.05 -14.20
N ALA A 596 15.45 10.27 -13.27
CA ALA A 596 14.26 11.08 -13.44
C ALA A 596 14.26 12.26 -12.46
N GLU A 597 13.73 13.39 -12.88
CA GLU A 597 13.45 14.54 -12.00
C GLU A 597 11.97 14.64 -11.72
N ILE A 598 11.58 14.60 -10.46
CA ILE A 598 10.21 14.84 -10.01
C ILE A 598 10.09 16.33 -9.68
N PRO A 599 9.24 17.10 -10.39
CA PRO A 599 9.10 18.53 -10.16
C PRO A 599 8.45 18.82 -8.81
N ALA A 600 8.73 20.01 -8.26
CA ALA A 600 8.01 20.51 -7.11
C ALA A 600 6.53 20.76 -7.44
N GLY A 601 5.64 20.64 -6.42
CA GLY A 601 4.21 20.93 -6.57
C GLY A 601 3.27 19.92 -5.94
N GLY A 602 3.76 18.74 -5.54
CA GLY A 602 3.03 17.75 -4.74
C GLY A 602 1.91 16.99 -5.49
N LYS A 603 1.72 17.20 -6.80
CA LYS A 603 0.74 16.47 -7.61
C LYS A 603 1.40 15.29 -8.30
N LEU A 604 0.78 14.12 -8.24
CA LEU A 604 1.19 12.95 -9.02
C LEU A 604 1.18 13.27 -10.52
N SER A 605 2.29 13.05 -11.17
CA SER A 605 2.47 13.27 -12.61
C SER A 605 3.48 12.29 -13.19
N GLU A 606 3.38 12.04 -14.47
CA GLU A 606 4.35 11.23 -15.19
C GLU A 606 5.67 11.99 -15.34
N VAL A 607 6.77 11.35 -14.96
CA VAL A 607 8.13 11.81 -15.20
C VAL A 607 8.91 10.67 -15.85
N SER A 608 9.80 11.01 -16.79
CA SER A 608 10.52 10.01 -17.55
C SER A 608 12.03 10.05 -17.31
N ALA A 609 12.63 8.88 -17.31
CA ALA A 609 14.07 8.68 -17.33
C ALA A 609 14.47 8.01 -18.64
N ALA A 610 15.35 8.62 -19.42
CA ALA A 610 16.08 7.90 -20.47
C ALA A 610 16.97 6.87 -19.80
N VAL A 611 16.90 5.60 -20.24
CA VAL A 611 17.66 4.50 -19.63
C VAL A 611 18.54 3.79 -20.66
N GLN A 612 19.66 3.24 -20.20
CA GLN A 612 20.61 2.50 -21.02
C GLN A 612 21.10 1.24 -20.30
N GLY A 613 21.37 0.19 -21.07
CA GLY A 613 21.98 -1.04 -20.54
C GLY A 613 20.99 -1.98 -19.84
N LEU A 614 19.69 -1.75 -19.95
CA LEU A 614 18.67 -2.67 -19.45
C LEU A 614 18.44 -3.78 -20.49
N THR A 615 18.90 -4.99 -20.19
CA THR A 615 18.76 -6.19 -21.01
C THR A 615 18.66 -7.44 -20.15
N GLY A 616 17.88 -8.43 -20.60
CA GLY A 616 17.70 -9.67 -19.86
C GLY A 616 17.01 -9.47 -18.51
N ASN A 617 17.21 -10.40 -17.59
CA ASN A 617 16.57 -10.38 -16.28
C ASN A 617 17.42 -9.63 -15.25
N GLN A 618 16.90 -8.60 -14.62
CA GLN A 618 17.65 -7.73 -13.70
C GLN A 618 16.81 -7.33 -12.49
N ASP A 619 17.45 -7.12 -11.34
CA ASP A 619 16.85 -6.45 -10.20
C ASP A 619 16.94 -4.94 -10.41
N LEU A 620 15.79 -4.26 -10.31
CA LEU A 620 15.66 -2.83 -10.52
C LEU A 620 15.48 -2.12 -9.17
N TYR A 621 16.20 -1.00 -9.01
CA TYR A 621 16.13 -0.15 -7.82
C TYR A 621 15.77 1.28 -8.19
N PHE A 622 14.89 1.89 -7.41
CA PHE A 622 14.55 3.31 -7.46
C PHE A 622 15.06 3.96 -6.17
N VAL A 623 16.09 4.78 -6.26
CA VAL A 623 16.71 5.47 -5.11
C VAL A 623 16.38 6.96 -5.17
N PHE A 624 15.92 7.54 -4.08
CA PHE A 624 15.40 8.89 -4.04
C PHE A 624 16.39 9.89 -3.42
N SER A 625 16.41 11.11 -3.96
CA SER A 625 17.27 12.20 -3.44
C SER A 625 16.58 13.09 -2.42
N GLY A 626 15.30 12.90 -2.16
CA GLY A 626 14.48 13.71 -1.25
C GLY A 626 13.05 13.18 -1.17
N GLN A 627 12.17 13.98 -0.55
CA GLN A 627 10.78 13.59 -0.31
C GLN A 627 9.99 13.39 -1.58
N ALA A 628 9.30 12.26 -1.65
CA ALA A 628 8.45 11.88 -2.78
C ALA A 628 7.29 10.98 -2.37
N GLU A 629 6.33 10.84 -3.28
CA GLU A 629 5.36 9.74 -3.35
C GLU A 629 5.47 9.10 -4.74
N MET A 630 5.30 7.79 -4.83
CA MET A 630 5.36 7.06 -6.10
C MET A 630 4.19 6.09 -6.23
N ASP A 631 3.45 6.17 -7.34
CA ASP A 631 2.27 5.35 -7.63
C ASP A 631 2.62 4.13 -8.50
N CYS A 632 3.33 4.36 -9.60
CA CYS A 632 3.64 3.26 -10.53
C CYS A 632 4.82 3.58 -11.44
N TRP A 633 5.24 2.56 -12.21
CA TRP A 633 6.25 2.68 -13.23
C TRP A 633 5.97 1.76 -14.43
N ILE A 634 6.53 2.12 -15.60
CA ILE A 634 6.48 1.35 -16.84
C ILE A 634 7.74 1.61 -17.67
N ALA A 635 8.27 0.59 -18.35
CA ALA A 635 9.36 0.74 -19.31
C ALA A 635 8.84 0.82 -20.76
N LYS A 636 9.58 1.55 -21.60
CA LYS A 636 9.32 1.67 -23.04
C LYS A 636 10.59 1.45 -23.85
#